data_1323cb9d131a29fb8c6fb8063945fedf
#
_entry.id   1323cb9d131a29fb8c6fb8063945fedf
#
_cell.length_a   1.000
_cell.length_b   1.000
_cell.length_c   1.000
_cell.angle_alpha   90.00
_cell.angle_beta   90.00
_cell.angle_gamma   90.00
#
_symmetry.space_group_name_H-M   'P 1'
#
loop_
_entity.id
_entity.type
_entity.pdbx_description
1 polymer ?
#
loop_
_entity_poly.entity_id
_entity_poly.type
_entity_poly.pdbx_seq_one_letter_code
_entity_poly.pdbx_strand_id
1 'polypeptide(L)'
;MDSNSLNTQGKIKTLEIDLIDACNLSCPLCNRDSFKSKDGYLPLEKWKQILDKYPSLSTIYFLGTRSEHTLYPYFLELYQYIKKRGLRVVLSTNGCTNKPAWWRELKALTTPEDEVRFAIEGTTQEMYETYRIGGSLERVLLNHEYFKGKGNDWV
;
A
#
# COMPACT_ATOMS: atom_id res chain seq x y z
N MET A 1 34.18 9.55 23.77
CA MET A 1 33.64 9.10 22.46
C MET A 1 32.26 9.69 22.36
N ASP A 2 32.13 10.83 21.67
CA ASP A 2 30.88 11.55 21.55
C ASP A 2 29.90 10.75 20.71
N SER A 3 28.86 10.23 21.35
CA SER A 3 27.71 9.67 20.67
C SER A 3 26.93 10.80 19.98
N ASN A 4 27.45 11.26 18.86
CA ASN A 4 26.72 12.14 17.97
C ASN A 4 25.63 11.31 17.30
N SER A 5 24.57 10.99 18.04
CA SER A 5 23.37 10.40 17.50
C SER A 5 22.83 11.40 16.47
N LEU A 6 23.02 11.11 15.21
CA LEU A 6 22.42 11.88 14.11
C LEU A 6 20.92 11.98 14.38
N ASN A 7 20.47 13.07 14.94
CA ASN A 7 19.05 13.34 15.11
C ASN A 7 18.43 13.60 13.74
N THR A 8 18.11 12.53 13.03
CA THR A 8 17.52 12.55 11.69
C THR A 8 16.01 12.69 11.73
N GLN A 9 15.38 12.61 12.91
CA GLN A 9 13.91 12.61 13.05
C GLN A 9 13.24 13.84 12.44
N GLY A 10 13.86 15.02 12.58
CA GLY A 10 13.38 16.26 11.97
C GLY A 10 13.70 16.40 10.48
N LYS A 11 14.41 15.45 9.85
CA LYS A 11 14.82 15.50 8.44
C LYS A 11 14.10 14.50 7.55
N ILE A 12 13.49 13.44 8.14
CA ILE A 12 12.79 12.40 7.38
C ILE A 12 11.48 12.96 6.88
N LYS A 13 11.33 13.03 5.55
CA LYS A 13 10.15 13.52 4.84
C LYS A 13 9.28 12.40 4.29
N THR A 14 9.88 11.25 4.03
CA THR A 14 9.21 10.11 3.42
C THR A 14 9.51 8.83 4.17
N LEU A 15 8.51 7.95 4.29
CA LEU A 15 8.70 6.57 4.73
C LEU A 15 8.10 5.62 3.69
N GLU A 16 8.84 4.58 3.36
CA GLU A 16 8.31 3.40 2.71
C GLU A 16 8.05 2.34 3.78
N ILE A 17 6.87 1.74 3.75
CA ILE A 17 6.38 0.84 4.80
C ILE A 17 5.81 -0.42 4.17
N ASP A 18 6.22 -1.57 4.65
CA ASP A 18 5.54 -2.85 4.46
C ASP A 18 4.68 -3.15 5.71
N LEU A 19 3.36 -3.18 5.55
CA LEU A 19 2.40 -3.31 6.66
C LEU A 19 2.20 -4.74 7.14
N ILE A 20 2.31 -5.68 6.21
CA ILE A 20 2.01 -7.08 6.42
C ILE A 20 2.98 -7.91 5.57
N ASP A 21 3.28 -9.11 5.98
CA ASP A 21 4.11 -10.03 5.22
C ASP A 21 3.28 -11.13 4.54
N ALA A 22 2.24 -10.71 3.83
CA ALA A 22 1.33 -11.58 3.09
C ALA A 22 0.91 -10.96 1.76
N CYS A 23 0.63 -11.80 0.79
CA CYS A 23 0.01 -11.43 -0.49
C CYS A 23 -0.93 -12.55 -0.93
N ASN A 24 -2.01 -12.18 -1.59
CA ASN A 24 -2.99 -13.13 -2.15
C ASN A 24 -2.59 -13.71 -3.52
N LEU A 25 -1.47 -13.24 -4.11
CA LEU A 25 -0.98 -13.70 -5.41
C LEU A 25 0.35 -14.45 -5.30
N SER A 26 0.68 -15.25 -6.33
CA SER A 26 1.92 -16.02 -6.44
C SER A 26 2.69 -15.67 -7.71
N CYS A 27 3.01 -14.39 -7.90
CA CYS A 27 3.73 -13.90 -9.08
C CYS A 27 5.11 -14.56 -9.22
N PRO A 28 5.47 -15.13 -10.39
CA PRO A 28 6.69 -15.95 -10.54
C PRO A 28 8.01 -15.19 -10.38
N LEU A 29 8.01 -13.88 -10.61
CA LEU A 29 9.19 -13.01 -10.43
C LEU A 29 9.14 -12.17 -9.14
N CYS A 30 8.22 -12.52 -8.22
CA CYS A 30 8.12 -11.85 -6.94
C CYS A 30 9.23 -12.30 -6.00
N ASN A 31 9.97 -11.36 -5.45
CA ASN A 31 11.07 -11.65 -4.51
C ASN A 31 10.59 -12.05 -3.10
N ARG A 32 9.27 -12.13 -2.87
CA ARG A 32 8.68 -12.43 -1.56
C ARG A 32 9.17 -13.76 -0.98
N ASP A 33 9.25 -14.81 -1.80
CA ASP A 33 9.63 -16.15 -1.37
C ASP A 33 11.12 -16.27 -0.99
N SER A 34 11.93 -15.27 -1.34
CA SER A 34 13.35 -15.20 -0.92
C SER A 34 13.47 -14.86 0.58
N PHE A 35 12.43 -14.39 1.20
CA PHE A 35 12.39 -13.99 2.60
C PHE A 35 11.34 -14.83 3.32
N LYS A 36 11.78 -15.93 3.94
CA LYS A 36 10.91 -16.75 4.78
C LYS A 36 10.64 -16.00 6.07
N SER A 37 9.64 -15.13 6.09
CA SER A 37 9.11 -14.60 7.32
C SER A 37 7.79 -15.30 7.66
N LYS A 38 7.44 -15.29 8.93
CA LYS A 38 6.12 -15.75 9.38
C LYS A 38 5.13 -14.64 9.03
N ASP A 39 4.02 -15.00 8.39
CA ASP A 39 2.92 -14.07 8.16
C ASP A 39 2.63 -13.29 9.43
N GLY A 40 2.86 -11.99 9.38
CA GLY A 40 2.72 -11.15 10.55
C GLY A 40 2.56 -9.68 10.19
N TYR A 41 2.03 -8.93 11.13
CA TYR A 41 1.88 -7.49 11.02
C TYR A 41 1.98 -6.82 12.39
N LEU A 42 2.34 -5.56 12.40
CA LEU A 42 2.31 -4.75 13.61
C LEU A 42 0.88 -4.27 13.90
N PRO A 43 0.46 -4.23 15.17
CA PRO A 43 -0.80 -3.63 15.57
C PRO A 43 -0.90 -2.16 15.13
N LEU A 44 -2.12 -1.68 14.86
CA LEU A 44 -2.40 -0.30 14.41
C LEU A 44 -1.72 0.75 15.31
N GLU A 45 -1.82 0.60 16.63
CA GLU A 45 -1.25 1.56 17.58
C GLU A 45 0.28 1.65 17.51
N LYS A 46 0.95 0.55 17.13
CA LYS A 46 2.40 0.59 16.89
C LYS A 46 2.76 1.41 15.67
N TRP A 47 1.99 1.29 14.59
CA TRP A 47 2.19 2.13 13.41
C TRP A 47 1.96 3.60 13.71
N LYS A 48 0.91 3.95 14.45
CA LYS A 48 0.67 5.33 14.89
C LYS A 48 1.86 5.86 15.70
N GLN A 49 2.34 5.10 16.68
CA GLN A 49 3.51 5.47 17.49
C GLN A 49 4.78 5.67 16.66
N ILE A 50 4.99 4.84 15.62
CA ILE A 50 6.13 4.98 14.71
C ILE A 50 5.99 6.28 13.91
N LEU A 51 4.84 6.52 13.32
CA LEU A 51 4.59 7.72 12.52
C LEU A 51 4.75 9.00 13.35
N ASP A 52 4.30 9.00 14.60
CA ASP A 52 4.37 10.17 15.51
C ASP A 52 5.81 10.58 15.87
N LYS A 53 6.76 9.65 15.78
CA LYS A 53 8.17 9.96 15.98
C LYS A 53 8.77 10.86 14.89
N TYR A 54 8.09 10.99 13.76
CA TYR A 54 8.58 11.72 12.60
C TYR A 54 7.64 12.89 12.23
N PRO A 55 7.70 14.01 12.96
CA PRO A 55 6.82 15.16 12.75
C PRO A 55 7.01 15.85 11.39
N SER A 56 8.17 15.64 10.77
CA SER A 56 8.49 16.22 9.46
C SER A 56 8.03 15.39 8.25
N LEU A 57 7.37 14.24 8.48
CA LEU A 57 6.84 13.44 7.40
C LEU A 57 5.87 14.24 6.53
N SER A 58 5.93 14.01 5.25
CA SER A 58 5.03 14.55 4.24
C SER A 58 4.40 13.45 3.37
N THR A 59 5.09 12.31 3.20
CA THR A 59 4.64 11.25 2.30
C THR A 59 4.90 9.86 2.88
N ILE A 60 3.91 9.00 2.73
CA ILE A 60 4.01 7.57 3.03
C ILE A 60 3.89 6.78 1.72
N TYR A 61 4.80 5.83 1.52
CA TYR A 61 4.79 4.89 0.41
C TYR A 61 4.43 3.49 0.90
N PHE A 62 3.41 2.91 0.30
CA PHE A 62 3.01 1.52 0.40
C PHE A 62 3.27 0.86 -0.96
N LEU A 63 4.52 0.53 -1.27
CA LEU A 63 4.92 0.05 -2.60
C LEU A 63 4.78 -1.47 -2.77
N GLY A 64 4.63 -2.22 -1.69
CA GLY A 64 4.38 -3.66 -1.76
C GLY A 64 5.56 -4.46 -2.25
N THR A 65 6.76 -4.16 -1.78
CA THR A 65 7.98 -4.92 -2.12
C THR A 65 7.85 -6.40 -1.76
N ARG A 66 7.13 -6.70 -0.67
CA ARG A 66 6.96 -8.05 -0.12
C ARG A 66 5.51 -8.43 0.16
N SER A 67 4.59 -7.50 0.05
CA SER A 67 3.23 -7.66 0.57
C SER A 67 2.17 -7.05 -0.34
N GLU A 68 0.92 -7.43 -0.10
CA GLU A 68 -0.24 -6.69 -0.56
C GLU A 68 -0.81 -5.93 0.64
N HIS A 69 -0.56 -4.63 0.70
CA HIS A 69 -0.90 -3.79 1.85
C HIS A 69 -2.39 -3.75 2.16
N THR A 70 -3.25 -3.90 1.15
CA THR A 70 -4.70 -3.90 1.31
C THR A 70 -5.24 -5.13 2.06
N LEU A 71 -4.37 -6.12 2.34
CA LEU A 71 -4.67 -7.24 3.24
C LEU A 71 -4.45 -6.90 4.72
N TYR A 72 -3.80 -5.77 5.04
CA TYR A 72 -3.63 -5.37 6.42
C TYR A 72 -4.98 -5.09 7.07
N PRO A 73 -5.35 -5.77 8.16
CA PRO A 73 -6.71 -5.70 8.71
C PRO A 73 -7.16 -4.30 9.10
N TYR A 74 -6.22 -3.43 9.45
CA TYR A 74 -6.49 -2.06 9.91
C TYR A 74 -6.06 -1.02 8.88
N PHE A 75 -6.05 -1.38 7.59
CA PHE A 75 -5.53 -0.49 6.54
C PHE A 75 -6.31 0.83 6.45
N LEU A 76 -7.64 0.77 6.46
CA LEU A 76 -8.48 1.97 6.34
C LEU A 76 -8.33 2.89 7.55
N GLU A 77 -8.26 2.33 8.75
CA GLU A 77 -8.05 3.11 9.98
C GLU A 77 -6.67 3.76 10.00
N LEU A 78 -5.63 3.05 9.55
CA LEU A 78 -4.28 3.60 9.42
C LEU A 78 -4.25 4.68 8.35
N TYR A 79 -4.89 4.43 7.20
CA TYR A 79 -4.99 5.40 6.12
C TYR A 79 -5.68 6.68 6.60
N GLN A 80 -6.82 6.57 7.29
CA GLN A 80 -7.51 7.70 7.89
C GLN A 80 -6.63 8.47 8.89
N TYR A 81 -5.86 7.76 9.71
CA TYR A 81 -4.90 8.38 10.64
C TYR A 81 -3.83 9.19 9.89
N ILE A 82 -3.26 8.62 8.83
CA ILE A 82 -2.27 9.28 7.97
C ILE A 82 -2.87 10.55 7.33
N LYS A 83 -4.09 10.47 6.83
CA LYS A 83 -4.78 11.62 6.22
C LYS A 83 -5.11 12.73 7.24
N LYS A 84 -5.49 12.39 8.47
CA LYS A 84 -5.68 13.38 9.56
C LYS A 84 -4.40 14.16 9.87
N ARG A 85 -3.23 13.60 9.60
CA ARG A 85 -1.94 14.27 9.73
C ARG A 85 -1.55 15.11 8.49
N GLY A 86 -2.39 15.15 7.47
CA GLY A 86 -2.13 15.88 6.22
C GLY A 86 -1.04 15.24 5.34
N LEU A 87 -0.72 13.95 5.52
CA LEU A 87 0.32 13.28 4.76
C LEU A 87 -0.23 12.82 3.40
N ARG A 88 0.62 12.89 2.37
CA ARG A 88 0.39 12.25 1.07
C ARG A 88 0.60 10.74 1.20
N VAL A 89 -0.21 9.96 0.48
CA VAL A 89 -0.05 8.51 0.36
C VAL A 89 0.19 8.12 -1.10
N VAL A 90 1.15 7.22 -1.31
CA VAL A 90 1.35 6.50 -2.57
C VAL A 90 1.17 5.01 -2.29
N LEU A 91 0.13 4.43 -2.85
CA LEU A 91 -0.21 3.02 -2.70
C LEU A 91 -0.01 2.29 -4.03
N SER A 92 0.80 1.23 -4.03
CA SER A 92 0.81 0.23 -5.10
C SER A 92 0.07 -1.02 -4.62
N THR A 93 -0.81 -1.55 -5.45
CA THR A 93 -1.63 -2.72 -5.14
C THR A 93 -1.83 -3.60 -6.36
N ASN A 94 -1.98 -4.90 -6.13
CA ASN A 94 -2.43 -5.81 -7.19
C ASN A 94 -3.94 -5.64 -7.51
N GLY A 95 -4.67 -4.92 -6.67
CA GLY A 95 -6.08 -4.61 -6.87
C GLY A 95 -7.06 -5.79 -6.79
N CYS A 96 -6.57 -7.01 -6.55
CA CYS A 96 -7.39 -8.23 -6.54
C CYS A 96 -7.93 -8.60 -5.15
N THR A 97 -7.75 -7.74 -4.17
CA THR A 97 -8.22 -7.93 -2.80
C THR A 97 -9.56 -7.23 -2.58
N ASN A 98 -10.14 -7.49 -1.42
CA ASN A 98 -11.28 -6.75 -0.88
C ASN A 98 -12.54 -6.71 -1.76
N LYS A 99 -13.64 -6.30 -1.16
CA LYS A 99 -14.92 -6.11 -1.85
C LYS A 99 -15.06 -4.66 -2.35
N PRO A 100 -15.92 -4.41 -3.34
CA PRO A 100 -16.17 -3.06 -3.84
C PRO A 100 -16.49 -2.00 -2.78
N ALA A 101 -17.17 -2.39 -1.69
CA ALA A 101 -17.46 -1.47 -0.59
C ALA A 101 -16.21 -0.92 0.09
N TRP A 102 -15.21 -1.77 0.31
CA TRP A 102 -13.91 -1.40 0.89
C TRP A 102 -13.17 -0.41 -0.02
N TRP A 103 -13.15 -0.64 -1.33
CA TRP A 103 -12.49 0.25 -2.28
C TRP A 103 -13.19 1.61 -2.37
N ARG A 104 -14.53 1.64 -2.25
CA ARG A 104 -15.28 2.90 -2.14
C ARG A 104 -14.93 3.67 -0.88
N GLU A 105 -14.77 2.97 0.24
CA GLU A 105 -14.36 3.58 1.50
C GLU A 105 -12.94 4.15 1.40
N LEU A 106 -11.99 3.40 0.84
CA LEU A 106 -10.65 3.90 0.58
C LEU A 106 -10.67 5.14 -0.33
N LYS A 107 -11.48 5.11 -1.41
CA LYS A 107 -11.67 6.26 -2.30
C LYS A 107 -12.15 7.50 -1.55
N ALA A 108 -13.08 7.33 -0.63
CA ALA A 108 -13.60 8.44 0.17
C ALA A 108 -12.55 9.07 1.10
N LEU A 109 -11.53 8.31 1.49
CA LEU A 109 -10.41 8.78 2.29
C LEU A 109 -9.29 9.43 1.46
N THR A 110 -9.18 9.12 0.16
CA THR A 110 -8.12 9.68 -0.70
C THR A 110 -8.35 11.16 -1.00
N THR A 111 -7.25 11.89 -1.17
CA THR A 111 -7.23 13.29 -1.63
C THR A 111 -6.57 13.39 -3.02
N PRO A 112 -6.69 14.50 -3.74
CA PRO A 112 -6.06 14.68 -5.05
C PRO A 112 -4.53 14.53 -5.06
N GLU A 113 -3.88 14.67 -3.91
CA GLU A 113 -2.43 14.52 -3.77
C GLU A 113 -2.01 13.06 -3.62
N ASP A 114 -2.94 12.17 -3.27
CA ASP A 114 -2.66 10.75 -3.13
C ASP A 114 -2.60 10.06 -4.50
N GLU A 115 -1.85 8.98 -4.54
CA GLU A 115 -1.66 8.18 -5.74
C GLU A 115 -1.96 6.71 -5.43
N VAL A 116 -2.81 6.07 -6.22
CA VAL A 116 -3.10 4.64 -6.13
C VAL A 116 -2.78 3.99 -7.46
N ARG A 117 -1.79 3.11 -7.47
CA ARG A 117 -1.29 2.38 -8.64
C ARG A 117 -1.84 0.97 -8.63
N PHE A 118 -2.62 0.62 -9.64
CA PHE A 118 -3.10 -0.75 -9.85
C PHE A 118 -2.15 -1.48 -10.80
N ALA A 119 -1.67 -2.64 -10.38
CA ALA A 119 -0.76 -3.47 -11.16
C ALA A 119 -1.57 -4.33 -12.17
N ILE A 120 -1.60 -3.89 -13.44
CA ILE A 120 -2.36 -4.52 -14.52
C ILE A 120 -1.38 -4.89 -15.64
N GLU A 121 -0.92 -6.15 -15.68
CA GLU A 121 0.08 -6.64 -16.62
C GLU A 121 -0.52 -7.51 -17.72
N GLY A 122 -1.69 -7.17 -18.25
CA GLY A 122 -2.32 -7.91 -19.33
C GLY A 122 -3.66 -7.35 -19.74
N THR A 123 -4.06 -7.57 -20.98
CA THR A 123 -5.34 -7.13 -21.55
C THR A 123 -6.39 -8.25 -21.60
N THR A 124 -5.97 -9.49 -21.39
CA THR A 124 -6.85 -10.66 -21.26
C THR A 124 -6.57 -11.38 -19.94
N GLN A 125 -7.53 -12.15 -19.41
CA GLN A 125 -7.33 -12.94 -18.20
C GLN A 125 -6.13 -13.89 -18.33
N GLU A 126 -5.97 -14.52 -19.48
CA GLU A 126 -4.86 -15.45 -19.76
C GLU A 126 -3.50 -14.73 -19.66
N MET A 127 -3.34 -13.57 -20.30
CA MET A 127 -2.11 -12.78 -20.23
C MET A 127 -1.85 -12.31 -18.80
N TYR A 128 -2.88 -11.81 -18.14
CA TYR A 128 -2.77 -11.29 -16.77
C TYR A 128 -2.32 -12.39 -15.81
N GLU A 129 -2.94 -13.56 -15.86
CA GLU A 129 -2.68 -14.68 -14.96
C GLU A 129 -1.32 -15.35 -15.22
N THR A 130 -0.74 -15.20 -16.41
CA THR A 130 0.63 -15.65 -16.69
C THR A 130 1.64 -15.05 -15.70
N TYR A 131 1.44 -13.80 -15.30
CA TYR A 131 2.31 -13.12 -14.34
C TYR A 131 1.66 -12.98 -12.96
N ARG A 132 0.37 -12.69 -12.89
CA ARG A 132 -0.39 -12.48 -11.64
C ARG A 132 -1.14 -13.76 -11.24
N ILE A 133 -0.40 -14.83 -10.99
CA ILE A 133 -0.98 -16.15 -10.67
C ILE A 133 -1.93 -16.04 -9.47
N GLY A 134 -3.18 -16.49 -9.67
CA GLY A 134 -4.27 -16.39 -8.71
C GLY A 134 -5.02 -15.05 -8.73
N GLY A 135 -4.68 -14.15 -9.67
CA GLY A 135 -5.35 -12.86 -9.83
C GLY A 135 -6.55 -12.94 -10.80
N SER A 136 -7.41 -11.92 -10.73
CA SER A 136 -8.55 -11.73 -11.63
C SER A 136 -8.47 -10.35 -12.26
N LEU A 137 -8.30 -10.33 -13.59
CA LEU A 137 -8.28 -9.08 -14.38
C LEU A 137 -9.59 -8.31 -14.22
N GLU A 138 -10.73 -9.01 -14.30
CA GLU A 138 -12.04 -8.40 -14.08
C GLU A 138 -12.13 -7.68 -12.74
N ARG A 139 -11.67 -8.33 -11.67
CA ARG A 139 -11.70 -7.74 -10.31
C ARG A 139 -10.80 -6.50 -10.19
N VAL A 140 -9.59 -6.55 -10.73
CA VAL A 140 -8.69 -5.38 -10.63
C VAL A 140 -9.22 -4.22 -11.45
N LEU A 141 -9.77 -4.46 -12.64
CA LEU A 141 -10.40 -3.41 -13.45
C LEU A 141 -11.62 -2.80 -12.76
N LEU A 142 -12.48 -3.63 -12.17
CA LEU A 142 -13.62 -3.16 -11.40
C LEU A 142 -13.19 -2.28 -10.23
N ASN A 143 -12.18 -2.70 -9.48
CA ASN A 143 -11.66 -1.95 -8.34
C ASN A 143 -11.01 -0.64 -8.79
N HIS A 144 -10.29 -0.63 -9.91
CA HIS A 144 -9.71 0.55 -10.52
C HIS A 144 -10.79 1.59 -10.89
N GLU A 145 -11.94 1.16 -11.44
CA GLU A 145 -13.04 2.07 -11.79
C GLU A 145 -13.52 2.95 -10.61
N TYR A 146 -13.36 2.48 -9.36
CA TYR A 146 -13.69 3.30 -8.19
C TYR A 146 -12.78 4.50 -7.99
N PHE A 147 -11.60 4.49 -8.56
CA PHE A 147 -10.64 5.59 -8.50
C PHE A 147 -10.68 6.49 -9.73
N LYS A 148 -11.40 6.09 -10.78
CA LYS A 148 -11.51 6.85 -12.03
C LYS A 148 -12.10 8.23 -11.76
N GLY A 149 -11.44 9.28 -12.23
CA GLY A 149 -11.87 10.67 -12.09
C GLY A 149 -11.46 11.38 -10.79
N LYS A 150 -10.68 10.75 -9.91
CA LYS A 150 -10.07 11.42 -8.75
C LYS A 150 -8.57 11.72 -8.92
N GLY A 151 -8.16 12.15 -10.12
CA GLY A 151 -6.77 12.58 -10.41
C GLY A 151 -5.71 11.52 -10.11
N ASN A 152 -4.67 11.43 -10.89
CA ASN A 152 -3.48 10.59 -10.63
C ASN A 152 -3.69 9.07 -10.54
N ASP A 153 -4.61 8.52 -11.34
CA ASP A 153 -4.67 7.08 -11.57
C ASP A 153 -3.62 6.71 -12.63
N TRP A 154 -2.57 6.04 -12.22
CA TRP A 154 -1.58 5.47 -13.13
C TRP A 154 -1.88 3.97 -13.31
N VAL A 155 -2.03 3.54 -14.53
CA VAL A 155 -2.15 2.14 -14.93
C VAL A 155 -0.82 1.65 -15.46
#